data_bd5dc53930e591117dd7543b6d462242
#
_entry.id   bd5dc53930e591117dd7543b6d462242
#
_cell.length_a   1.000
_cell.length_b   1.000
_cell.length_c   1.000
_cell.angle_alpha   90.00
_cell.angle_beta   90.00
_cell.angle_gamma   90.00
#
_symmetry.space_group_name_H-M   'P 1'
#
loop_
_entity.id
_entity.type
_entity.pdbx_description
1 polymer ?
#
loop_
_entity_poly.entity_id
_entity_poly.type
_entity_poly.pdbx_seq_one_letter_code
_entity_poly.pdbx_strand_id
1 'polypeptide(L)'
;MNKKGFTLIEIIVVIALLGAIMLLVVPNITKNFKESKKRLFYDNVLGIYSSASRTYFSQDNASNKSFSNTGVKLDVDISDDITYRVKVDSYGVVLSIYVTDGTYTYKLDNANGISKKDIKLANVIEGKVDDYLTLYEQLFKDNPTISTRTDFSTPFTTNTVNTLYKATENGTDVYYFAGQDTASTPINNWVKFGGFYWRIIRTNADGSIRLLYHGTSTTATDAYIGKSAFNASKDSPKYVGYMYGDTDATLEEARTNTKDSTIKAYIDNWYANNMTSYTKYLSTTAVYCNDREVGSGTYSTTTPFYYAAYTRLDTNKTPTYDCTNNNDKFTVDASAGNGKLTYPIALMTADEIAYAGGVNSTNAPMWYYTNSSFESSTGTTYWWSLSPYFWHGDNARSWDVNGSDNPDNPGSLDYSLVNYSDGVRPAVSLKSCTLYSTGNGTASSPYEVQMDGGC
;
A
#
# COMPACT_ATOMS: atom_id res chain seq x y z
N MET A 1 -37.29 -55.59 -58.72
CA MET A 1 -37.38 -55.18 -57.33
C MET A 1 -38.07 -53.83 -57.24
N ASN A 2 -39.32 -53.77 -56.82
CA ASN A 2 -40.04 -52.54 -56.62
C ASN A 2 -39.51 -51.79 -55.40
N LYS A 3 -38.76 -50.70 -55.62
CA LYS A 3 -38.38 -49.76 -54.52
C LYS A 3 -39.64 -48.98 -54.12
N LYS A 4 -40.27 -49.37 -53.04
CA LYS A 4 -41.31 -48.57 -52.41
C LYS A 4 -40.64 -47.33 -51.80
N GLY A 5 -40.92 -46.13 -52.33
CA GLY A 5 -40.53 -44.91 -51.71
C GLY A 5 -41.39 -44.60 -50.49
N PHE A 6 -40.82 -43.90 -49.51
CA PHE A 6 -41.57 -43.45 -48.30
C PHE A 6 -42.67 -42.48 -48.73
N THR A 7 -43.85 -42.63 -48.14
CA THR A 7 -44.95 -41.67 -48.33
C THR A 7 -44.68 -40.39 -47.55
N LEU A 8 -45.22 -39.28 -48.01
CA LEU A 8 -45.07 -37.96 -47.32
C LEU A 8 -45.56 -38.02 -45.87
N ILE A 9 -46.57 -38.83 -45.61
CA ILE A 9 -47.14 -39.03 -44.26
C ILE A 9 -46.13 -39.75 -43.35
N GLU A 10 -45.48 -40.80 -43.83
CA GLU A 10 -44.44 -41.53 -43.05
C GLU A 10 -43.28 -40.58 -42.71
N ILE A 11 -42.86 -39.71 -43.58
CA ILE A 11 -41.80 -38.72 -43.34
C ILE A 11 -42.24 -37.72 -42.28
N ILE A 12 -43.48 -37.17 -42.39
CA ILE A 12 -44.04 -36.25 -41.42
C ILE A 12 -44.16 -36.87 -40.02
N VAL A 13 -44.60 -38.10 -39.91
CA VAL A 13 -44.71 -38.81 -38.62
C VAL A 13 -43.35 -39.06 -38.00
N VAL A 14 -42.33 -39.43 -38.81
CA VAL A 14 -40.95 -39.62 -38.33
C VAL A 14 -40.37 -38.29 -37.82
N ILE A 15 -40.55 -37.18 -38.56
CA ILE A 15 -40.09 -35.85 -38.14
C ILE A 15 -40.77 -35.39 -36.87
N ALA A 16 -42.08 -35.60 -36.73
CA ALA A 16 -42.85 -35.27 -35.52
C ALA A 16 -42.39 -36.11 -34.31
N LEU A 17 -42.12 -37.41 -34.51
CA LEU A 17 -41.61 -38.29 -33.45
C LEU A 17 -40.20 -37.90 -33.02
N LEU A 18 -39.29 -37.62 -33.99
CA LEU A 18 -37.95 -37.12 -33.71
C LEU A 18 -38.00 -35.77 -32.98
N GLY A 19 -38.86 -34.84 -33.39
CA GLY A 19 -39.08 -33.57 -32.71
C GLY A 19 -39.54 -33.75 -31.24
N ALA A 20 -40.47 -34.67 -30.99
CA ALA A 20 -40.95 -34.98 -29.63
C ALA A 20 -39.81 -35.61 -28.77
N ILE A 21 -39.01 -36.50 -29.33
CA ILE A 21 -37.87 -37.09 -28.64
C ILE A 21 -36.80 -36.01 -28.34
N MET A 22 -36.50 -35.13 -29.28
CA MET A 22 -35.55 -34.04 -29.07
C MET A 22 -36.00 -33.08 -27.96
N LEU A 23 -37.28 -32.73 -27.88
CA LEU A 23 -37.80 -31.86 -26.83
C LEU A 23 -37.68 -32.46 -25.42
N LEU A 24 -37.65 -33.78 -25.27
CA LEU A 24 -37.53 -34.47 -23.99
C LEU A 24 -36.09 -34.82 -23.62
N VAL A 25 -35.26 -35.15 -24.61
CA VAL A 25 -33.93 -35.71 -24.38
C VAL A 25 -32.87 -34.59 -24.34
N VAL A 26 -32.93 -33.60 -25.23
CA VAL A 26 -31.92 -32.52 -25.33
C VAL A 26 -31.82 -31.70 -24.04
N PRO A 27 -32.91 -31.27 -23.37
CA PRO A 27 -32.77 -30.51 -22.11
C PRO A 27 -32.09 -31.31 -21.00
N ASN A 28 -32.39 -32.61 -20.91
CA ASN A 28 -31.79 -33.48 -19.90
C ASN A 28 -30.29 -33.74 -20.15
N ILE A 29 -29.91 -33.93 -21.40
CA ILE A 29 -28.51 -34.08 -21.79
C ILE A 29 -27.73 -32.77 -21.48
N THR A 30 -28.31 -31.63 -21.87
CA THR A 30 -27.68 -30.31 -21.65
C THR A 30 -27.50 -30.03 -20.17
N LYS A 31 -28.51 -30.33 -19.33
CA LYS A 31 -28.44 -30.18 -17.87
C LYS A 31 -27.33 -31.07 -17.28
N ASN A 32 -27.30 -32.35 -17.62
CA ASN A 32 -26.28 -33.28 -17.12
C ASN A 32 -24.88 -32.87 -17.55
N PHE A 33 -24.74 -32.34 -18.78
CA PHE A 33 -23.44 -31.84 -19.28
C PHE A 33 -22.97 -30.58 -18.51
N LYS A 34 -23.87 -29.65 -18.23
CA LYS A 34 -23.55 -28.47 -17.39
C LYS A 34 -23.17 -28.89 -15.96
N GLU A 35 -23.90 -29.82 -15.35
CA GLU A 35 -23.56 -30.30 -14.00
C GLU A 35 -22.20 -31.01 -13.99
N SER A 36 -21.86 -31.80 -15.01
CA SER A 36 -20.56 -32.46 -15.14
C SER A 36 -19.43 -31.44 -15.28
N LYS A 37 -19.59 -30.40 -16.10
CA LYS A 37 -18.61 -29.29 -16.22
C LYS A 37 -18.45 -28.52 -14.91
N LYS A 38 -19.56 -28.22 -14.22
CA LYS A 38 -19.51 -27.55 -12.91
C LYS A 38 -18.75 -28.38 -11.88
N ARG A 39 -18.91 -29.69 -11.88
CA ARG A 39 -18.15 -30.60 -10.97
C ARG A 39 -16.67 -30.64 -11.31
N LEU A 40 -16.31 -30.73 -12.59
CA LEU A 40 -14.91 -30.70 -13.03
C LEU A 40 -14.23 -29.37 -12.62
N PHE A 41 -14.91 -28.26 -12.82
CA PHE A 41 -14.42 -26.95 -12.35
C PHE A 41 -14.22 -26.94 -10.82
N TYR A 42 -15.18 -27.48 -10.06
CA TYR A 42 -15.07 -27.59 -8.61
C TYR A 42 -13.88 -28.45 -8.16
N ASP A 43 -13.58 -29.55 -8.87
CA ASP A 43 -12.43 -30.40 -8.58
C ASP A 43 -11.11 -29.63 -8.79
N ASN A 44 -11.02 -28.75 -9.80
CA ASN A 44 -9.89 -27.83 -9.98
C ASN A 44 -9.77 -26.84 -8.82
N VAL A 45 -10.89 -26.29 -8.30
CA VAL A 45 -10.88 -25.41 -7.11
C VAL A 45 -10.29 -26.15 -5.89
N LEU A 46 -10.67 -27.40 -5.67
CA LEU A 46 -10.13 -28.24 -4.59
C LEU A 46 -8.63 -28.55 -4.79
N GLY A 47 -8.21 -28.77 -6.01
CA GLY A 47 -6.80 -28.97 -6.38
C GLY A 47 -5.95 -27.71 -6.05
N ILE A 48 -6.41 -26.55 -6.48
CA ILE A 48 -5.78 -25.26 -6.21
C ILE A 48 -5.69 -25.00 -4.70
N TYR A 49 -6.79 -25.17 -3.96
CA TYR A 49 -6.81 -25.04 -2.50
C TYR A 49 -5.77 -25.96 -1.83
N SER A 50 -5.76 -27.23 -2.21
CA SER A 50 -4.87 -28.25 -1.61
C SER A 50 -3.40 -27.98 -1.93
N SER A 51 -3.11 -27.39 -3.09
CA SER A 51 -1.76 -27.01 -3.49
C SER A 51 -1.22 -25.78 -2.77
N ALA A 52 -2.09 -24.83 -2.39
CA ALA A 52 -1.67 -23.55 -1.83
C ALA A 52 -0.83 -23.69 -0.56
N SER A 53 -1.31 -24.41 0.45
CA SER A 53 -0.57 -24.65 1.69
C SER A 53 0.71 -25.45 1.42
N ARG A 54 0.64 -26.49 0.55
CA ARG A 54 1.80 -27.30 0.20
C ARG A 54 2.89 -26.48 -0.49
N THR A 55 2.52 -25.65 -1.48
CA THR A 55 3.48 -24.79 -2.18
C THR A 55 4.09 -23.75 -1.24
N TYR A 56 3.31 -23.19 -0.32
CA TYR A 56 3.81 -22.26 0.70
C TYR A 56 4.94 -22.87 1.53
N PHE A 57 4.76 -24.10 2.04
CA PHE A 57 5.77 -24.79 2.85
C PHE A 57 6.96 -25.35 2.05
N SER A 58 6.82 -25.53 0.74
CA SER A 58 7.92 -26.03 -0.12
C SER A 58 8.90 -24.93 -0.56
N GLN A 59 8.56 -23.64 -0.36
CA GLN A 59 9.43 -22.52 -0.70
C GLN A 59 10.34 -22.17 0.48
N ASP A 60 11.66 -22.13 0.26
CA ASP A 60 12.68 -21.83 1.28
C ASP A 60 12.53 -20.45 1.95
N ASN A 61 11.73 -19.55 1.36
CA ASN A 61 11.35 -18.28 1.92
C ASN A 61 9.82 -18.16 1.95
N ALA A 62 9.22 -18.42 3.09
CA ALA A 62 7.79 -18.26 3.36
C ALA A 62 7.28 -16.79 3.29
N SER A 63 7.90 -15.94 2.47
CA SER A 63 7.54 -14.54 2.29
C SER A 63 6.38 -14.32 1.32
N ASN A 64 6.16 -15.24 0.37
CA ASN A 64 5.09 -15.12 -0.60
C ASN A 64 3.77 -15.64 -0.06
N LYS A 65 2.88 -14.73 0.29
CA LYS A 65 1.55 -15.03 0.84
C LYS A 65 0.45 -15.02 -0.24
N SER A 66 0.81 -14.89 -1.53
CA SER A 66 -0.15 -14.84 -2.63
C SER A 66 0.35 -15.65 -3.82
N PHE A 67 -0.52 -16.48 -4.39
CA PHE A 67 -0.27 -17.34 -5.55
C PHE A 67 -1.25 -17.03 -6.67
N SER A 68 -0.78 -16.98 -7.92
CA SER A 68 -1.62 -16.75 -9.11
C SER A 68 -0.95 -17.23 -10.39
N ASN A 69 -1.71 -17.31 -11.49
CA ASN A 69 -1.14 -17.64 -12.81
C ASN A 69 -0.14 -16.60 -13.31
N THR A 70 -0.28 -15.33 -12.90
CA THR A 70 0.56 -14.21 -13.35
C THR A 70 1.67 -13.85 -12.37
N GLY A 71 1.67 -14.45 -11.18
CA GLY A 71 2.67 -14.25 -10.13
C GLY A 71 3.38 -15.56 -9.76
N VAL A 72 3.54 -15.79 -8.45
CA VAL A 72 4.07 -17.05 -7.95
C VAL A 72 3.05 -18.17 -8.20
N LYS A 73 3.42 -19.16 -8.99
CA LYS A 73 2.51 -20.23 -9.39
C LYS A 73 2.44 -21.32 -8.32
N LEU A 74 1.28 -21.95 -8.22
CA LEU A 74 1.10 -23.18 -7.46
C LEU A 74 1.61 -24.38 -8.24
N ASP A 75 2.11 -25.37 -7.51
CA ASP A 75 2.37 -26.72 -8.06
C ASP A 75 1.04 -27.48 -8.13
N VAL A 76 0.29 -27.27 -9.20
CA VAL A 76 -1.02 -27.86 -9.46
C VAL A 76 -1.20 -28.12 -10.95
N ASP A 77 -1.71 -29.31 -11.30
CA ASP A 77 -2.07 -29.67 -12.67
C ASP A 77 -3.52 -29.23 -12.92
N ILE A 78 -3.67 -28.16 -13.68
CA ILE A 78 -4.95 -27.56 -14.06
C ILE A 78 -4.92 -27.12 -15.51
N SER A 79 -6.07 -26.98 -16.14
CA SER A 79 -6.22 -26.51 -17.51
C SER A 79 -5.76 -25.05 -17.68
N ASP A 80 -5.17 -24.72 -18.83
CA ASP A 80 -4.62 -23.40 -19.15
C ASP A 80 -5.67 -22.26 -19.17
N ASP A 81 -6.94 -22.60 -19.34
CA ASP A 81 -8.06 -21.65 -19.31
C ASP A 81 -8.46 -21.25 -17.88
N ILE A 82 -7.94 -21.91 -16.85
CA ILE A 82 -8.22 -21.60 -15.46
C ILE A 82 -7.33 -20.46 -14.99
N THR A 83 -7.95 -19.40 -14.53
CA THR A 83 -7.30 -18.32 -13.79
C THR A 83 -7.56 -18.48 -12.31
N TYR A 84 -6.53 -18.37 -11.48
CA TYR A 84 -6.69 -18.46 -10.02
C TYR A 84 -5.87 -17.42 -9.28
N ARG A 85 -6.32 -17.15 -8.06
CA ARG A 85 -5.61 -16.39 -7.03
C ARG A 85 -5.92 -16.97 -5.66
N VAL A 86 -4.86 -17.20 -4.87
CA VAL A 86 -4.97 -17.73 -3.51
C VAL A 86 -4.08 -16.93 -2.59
N LYS A 87 -4.60 -16.52 -1.43
CA LYS A 87 -3.81 -15.92 -0.35
C LYS A 87 -3.74 -16.87 0.82
N VAL A 88 -2.57 -16.91 1.46
CA VAL A 88 -2.33 -17.66 2.70
C VAL A 88 -1.76 -16.72 3.78
N ASP A 89 -1.92 -17.11 5.04
CA ASP A 89 -1.29 -16.42 6.16
C ASP A 89 0.17 -16.88 6.38
N SER A 90 0.81 -16.40 7.43
CA SER A 90 2.16 -16.79 7.84
C SER A 90 2.31 -18.24 8.31
N TYR A 91 1.21 -18.98 8.43
CA TYR A 91 1.16 -20.39 8.79
C TYR A 91 0.74 -21.27 7.60
N GLY A 92 0.60 -20.70 6.39
CA GLY A 92 0.18 -21.41 5.19
C GLY A 92 -1.31 -21.76 5.17
N VAL A 93 -2.13 -21.14 6.02
CA VAL A 93 -3.59 -21.30 6.02
C VAL A 93 -4.18 -20.43 4.91
N VAL A 94 -5.03 -21.01 4.06
CA VAL A 94 -5.68 -20.26 2.98
C VAL A 94 -6.68 -19.26 3.58
N LEU A 95 -6.53 -17.98 3.24
CA LEU A 95 -7.42 -16.90 3.65
C LEU A 95 -8.39 -16.49 2.56
N SER A 96 -8.00 -16.64 1.29
CA SER A 96 -8.81 -16.26 0.15
C SER A 96 -8.51 -17.17 -1.02
N ILE A 97 -9.54 -17.55 -1.76
CA ILE A 97 -9.45 -18.33 -3.00
C ILE A 97 -10.43 -17.78 -4.04
N TYR A 98 -9.88 -17.46 -5.19
CA TYR A 98 -10.63 -17.09 -6.39
C TYR A 98 -10.16 -18.00 -7.53
N VAL A 99 -11.11 -18.57 -8.28
CA VAL A 99 -10.86 -19.41 -9.45
C VAL A 99 -11.92 -19.15 -10.50
N THR A 100 -11.53 -19.02 -11.78
CA THR A 100 -12.49 -18.94 -12.90
C THR A 100 -11.92 -19.60 -14.15
N ASP A 101 -12.80 -20.25 -14.94
CA ASP A 101 -12.53 -20.71 -16.31
C ASP A 101 -13.29 -19.86 -17.35
N GLY A 102 -13.85 -18.71 -16.93
CA GLY A 102 -14.68 -17.85 -17.76
C GLY A 102 -16.14 -18.30 -17.88
N THR A 103 -16.45 -19.60 -17.65
CA THR A 103 -17.81 -20.17 -17.61
C THR A 103 -18.33 -20.28 -16.20
N TYR A 104 -17.47 -20.64 -15.26
CA TYR A 104 -17.73 -20.72 -13.83
C TYR A 104 -16.77 -19.88 -13.04
N THR A 105 -17.21 -19.44 -11.87
CA THR A 105 -16.37 -18.74 -10.88
C THR A 105 -16.60 -19.31 -9.49
N TYR A 106 -15.51 -19.44 -8.75
CA TYR A 106 -15.51 -19.74 -7.32
C TYR A 106 -14.77 -18.65 -6.58
N LYS A 107 -15.42 -18.07 -5.56
CA LYS A 107 -14.79 -17.08 -4.68
C LYS A 107 -15.16 -17.37 -3.24
N LEU A 108 -14.17 -17.37 -2.35
CA LEU A 108 -14.36 -17.51 -0.92
C LEU A 108 -13.25 -16.74 -0.19
N ASP A 109 -13.63 -15.88 0.76
CA ASP A 109 -12.75 -15.13 1.61
C ASP A 109 -13.10 -15.40 3.08
N ASN A 110 -12.08 -15.64 3.92
CA ASN A 110 -12.25 -15.83 5.35
C ASN A 110 -10.96 -15.46 6.09
N ALA A 111 -10.96 -14.33 6.78
CA ALA A 111 -9.81 -13.83 7.53
C ALA A 111 -9.31 -14.79 8.64
N ASN A 112 -10.17 -15.71 9.11
CA ASN A 112 -9.84 -16.73 10.11
C ASN A 112 -9.38 -18.06 9.50
N GLY A 113 -9.20 -18.10 8.18
CA GLY A 113 -8.78 -19.28 7.43
C GLY A 113 -9.93 -20.07 6.83
N ILE A 114 -9.67 -20.59 5.63
CA ILE A 114 -10.58 -21.46 4.86
C ILE A 114 -10.13 -22.90 5.05
N SER A 115 -11.04 -23.74 5.48
CA SER A 115 -10.83 -25.20 5.53
C SER A 115 -11.45 -25.87 4.30
N LYS A 116 -10.98 -27.08 3.96
CA LYS A 116 -11.51 -27.84 2.81
C LYS A 116 -13.04 -28.03 2.84
N LYS A 117 -13.64 -28.15 4.03
CA LYS A 117 -15.09 -28.31 4.21
C LYS A 117 -15.88 -27.03 3.94
N ASP A 118 -15.23 -25.86 3.93
CA ASP A 118 -15.86 -24.58 3.60
C ASP A 118 -16.01 -24.40 2.10
N ILE A 119 -15.21 -25.13 1.30
CA ILE A 119 -15.27 -25.15 -0.17
C ILE A 119 -16.39 -26.07 -0.60
N LYS A 120 -17.49 -25.50 -1.12
CA LYS A 120 -18.72 -26.26 -1.47
C LYS A 120 -19.07 -26.08 -2.95
N LEU A 121 -19.48 -27.17 -3.61
CA LEU A 121 -19.97 -27.14 -4.99
C LEU A 121 -21.13 -26.13 -5.17
N ALA A 122 -21.97 -25.95 -4.14
CA ALA A 122 -23.08 -25.01 -4.17
C ALA A 122 -22.64 -23.54 -4.36
N ASN A 123 -21.40 -23.22 -3.97
CA ASN A 123 -20.84 -21.86 -4.09
C ASN A 123 -20.19 -21.58 -5.46
N VAL A 124 -20.17 -22.56 -6.37
CA VAL A 124 -19.75 -22.35 -7.77
C VAL A 124 -20.82 -21.55 -8.50
N ILE A 125 -20.45 -20.36 -8.96
CA ILE A 125 -21.31 -19.40 -9.67
C ILE A 125 -21.17 -19.66 -11.17
N GLU A 126 -22.26 -19.65 -11.93
CA GLU A 126 -22.23 -19.67 -13.39
C GLU A 126 -21.98 -18.24 -13.91
N GLY A 127 -21.02 -18.11 -14.80
CA GLY A 127 -20.55 -16.82 -15.34
C GLY A 127 -19.23 -16.37 -14.72
N LYS A 128 -18.61 -15.39 -15.38
CA LYS A 128 -17.41 -14.71 -14.88
C LYS A 128 -17.86 -13.65 -13.88
N VAL A 129 -17.44 -13.80 -12.63
CA VAL A 129 -17.51 -12.74 -11.63
C VAL A 129 -16.14 -12.07 -11.62
N ASP A 130 -16.09 -10.75 -11.70
CA ASP A 130 -14.83 -10.04 -11.70
C ASP A 130 -14.07 -10.32 -10.41
N ASP A 131 -12.81 -10.67 -10.59
CA ASP A 131 -11.88 -10.76 -9.48
C ASP A 131 -11.42 -9.34 -9.15
N TYR A 132 -11.87 -8.84 -8.03
CA TYR A 132 -11.39 -7.56 -7.55
C TYR A 132 -9.93 -7.70 -7.16
N LEU A 133 -9.04 -7.10 -7.97
CA LEU A 133 -7.64 -6.93 -7.61
C LEU A 133 -7.57 -6.15 -6.29
N THR A 134 -6.61 -6.48 -5.44
CA THR A 134 -6.24 -5.55 -4.39
C THR A 134 -5.59 -4.33 -5.03
N LEU A 135 -5.60 -3.20 -4.33
CA LEU A 135 -4.87 -2.01 -4.81
C LEU A 135 -3.37 -2.33 -5.01
N TYR A 136 -2.79 -3.18 -4.16
CA TYR A 136 -1.42 -3.66 -4.31
C TYR A 136 -1.20 -4.36 -5.66
N GLU A 137 -2.06 -5.30 -6.03
CA GLU A 137 -1.95 -6.05 -7.29
C GLU A 137 -2.20 -5.15 -8.51
N GLN A 138 -3.16 -4.22 -8.42
CA GLN A 138 -3.43 -3.25 -9.49
C GLN A 138 -2.23 -2.31 -9.69
N LEU A 139 -1.58 -1.90 -8.61
CA LEU A 139 -0.39 -1.06 -8.66
C LEU A 139 0.72 -1.68 -9.52
N PHE A 140 1.00 -2.98 -9.35
CA PHE A 140 2.00 -3.69 -10.15
C PHE A 140 1.55 -3.95 -11.58
N LYS A 141 0.26 -4.13 -11.82
CA LYS A 141 -0.29 -4.26 -13.17
C LYS A 141 -0.12 -2.98 -13.98
N ASP A 142 -0.32 -1.82 -13.36
CA ASP A 142 -0.20 -0.52 -14.01
C ASP A 142 1.26 -0.02 -14.06
N ASN A 143 2.14 -0.57 -13.21
CA ASN A 143 3.56 -0.26 -13.14
C ASN A 143 4.42 -1.52 -13.29
N PRO A 144 4.43 -2.13 -14.50
CA PRO A 144 5.12 -3.40 -14.74
C PRO A 144 6.65 -3.28 -14.73
N THR A 145 7.19 -2.07 -14.87
CA THR A 145 8.63 -1.84 -14.82
C THR A 145 9.09 -1.66 -13.39
N ILE A 146 10.02 -2.53 -12.94
CA ILE A 146 10.67 -2.41 -11.64
C ILE A 146 12.13 -2.03 -11.87
N SER A 147 12.56 -0.94 -11.24
CA SER A 147 13.92 -0.43 -11.30
C SER A 147 14.53 -0.32 -9.90
N THR A 148 15.83 -0.04 -9.83
CA THR A 148 16.55 0.18 -8.56
C THR A 148 17.34 1.48 -8.67
N ARG A 149 17.27 2.30 -7.62
CA ARG A 149 18.14 3.48 -7.49
C ARG A 149 19.29 3.17 -6.56
N THR A 150 20.49 3.61 -6.95
CA THR A 150 21.72 3.45 -6.16
C THR A 150 22.39 4.78 -5.83
N ASP A 151 21.98 5.88 -6.49
CA ASP A 151 22.48 7.22 -6.25
C ASP A 151 21.38 8.10 -5.63
N PHE A 152 21.65 8.68 -4.47
CA PHE A 152 20.82 9.60 -3.72
C PHE A 152 21.56 10.91 -3.43
N SER A 153 22.64 11.20 -4.15
CA SER A 153 23.46 12.41 -3.94
C SER A 153 22.88 13.65 -4.61
N THR A 154 22.04 13.47 -5.64
CA THR A 154 21.41 14.54 -6.40
C THR A 154 19.90 14.34 -6.49
N PRO A 155 19.10 15.42 -6.71
CA PRO A 155 17.67 15.31 -6.94
C PRO A 155 17.37 14.35 -8.09
N PHE A 156 16.42 13.44 -7.89
CA PHE A 156 16.05 12.46 -8.90
C PHE A 156 14.99 13.03 -9.84
N THR A 157 15.42 13.83 -10.81
CA THR A 157 14.51 14.51 -11.76
C THR A 157 13.99 13.59 -12.86
N THR A 158 14.66 12.46 -13.11
CA THR A 158 14.23 11.48 -14.10
C THR A 158 12.91 10.84 -13.65
N ASN A 159 11.93 10.82 -14.55
CA ASN A 159 10.72 10.06 -14.36
C ASN A 159 10.53 9.12 -15.55
N THR A 160 10.37 7.85 -15.25
CA THR A 160 9.99 6.82 -16.23
C THR A 160 8.56 6.40 -15.96
N VAL A 161 7.68 6.60 -16.92
CA VAL A 161 6.25 6.27 -16.82
C VAL A 161 6.07 4.79 -16.44
N ASN A 162 5.08 4.50 -15.59
CA ASN A 162 4.72 3.14 -15.16
C ASN A 162 5.89 2.37 -14.54
N THR A 163 6.71 3.05 -13.73
CA THR A 163 7.86 2.46 -13.05
C THR A 163 7.75 2.58 -11.55
N LEU A 164 7.96 1.46 -10.86
CA LEU A 164 8.21 1.39 -9.42
C LEU A 164 9.70 1.18 -9.17
N TYR A 165 10.18 1.75 -8.09
CA TYR A 165 11.55 1.55 -7.64
C TYR A 165 11.57 0.60 -6.45
N LYS A 166 12.50 -0.35 -6.46
CA LYS A 166 12.65 -1.37 -5.42
C LYS A 166 13.63 -0.92 -4.35
N ALA A 167 13.30 -1.19 -3.10
CA ALA A 167 14.17 -1.11 -1.93
C ALA A 167 13.83 -2.27 -0.98
N THR A 168 14.43 -2.28 0.21
CA THR A 168 14.11 -3.25 1.27
C THR A 168 13.68 -2.55 2.55
N GLU A 169 12.79 -3.20 3.30
CA GLU A 169 12.41 -2.85 4.67
C GLU A 169 12.54 -4.11 5.53
N ASN A 170 13.50 -4.14 6.45
CA ASN A 170 13.85 -5.30 7.28
C ASN A 170 14.02 -6.59 6.45
N GLY A 171 14.71 -6.50 5.31
CA GLY A 171 14.97 -7.61 4.40
C GLY A 171 13.81 -8.00 3.48
N THR A 172 12.64 -7.36 3.60
CA THR A 172 11.49 -7.57 2.71
C THR A 172 11.51 -6.55 1.58
N ASP A 173 11.27 -7.01 0.35
CA ASP A 173 11.15 -6.13 -0.82
C ASP A 173 9.98 -5.18 -0.67
N VAL A 174 10.23 -3.89 -0.86
CA VAL A 174 9.24 -2.82 -0.90
C VAL A 174 9.42 -1.95 -2.14
N TYR A 175 8.37 -1.28 -2.57
CA TYR A 175 8.36 -0.57 -3.84
C TYR A 175 7.83 0.85 -3.65
N TYR A 176 8.46 1.83 -4.31
CA TYR A 176 8.16 3.24 -4.11
C TYR A 176 8.13 4.02 -5.43
N PHE A 177 7.49 5.18 -5.41
CA PHE A 177 7.52 6.13 -6.52
C PHE A 177 8.61 7.17 -6.32
N ALA A 178 9.32 7.54 -7.41
CA ALA A 178 10.33 8.57 -7.39
C ALA A 178 10.28 9.44 -8.65
N GLY A 179 10.79 10.66 -8.56
CA GLY A 179 10.97 11.57 -9.67
C GLY A 179 9.96 12.72 -9.74
N GLN A 180 10.13 13.54 -10.76
CA GLN A 180 9.25 14.66 -11.02
C GLN A 180 7.95 14.21 -11.68
N ASP A 181 6.82 14.78 -11.22
CA ASP A 181 5.53 14.65 -11.88
C ASP A 181 5.41 15.77 -12.92
N THR A 182 5.26 15.43 -14.20
CA THR A 182 5.16 16.40 -15.29
C THR A 182 4.05 16.03 -16.28
N ALA A 183 3.61 16.99 -17.10
CA ALA A 183 2.58 16.74 -18.10
C ALA A 183 2.97 15.66 -19.12
N SER A 184 4.25 15.54 -19.44
CA SER A 184 4.77 14.53 -20.40
C SER A 184 5.03 13.19 -19.76
N THR A 185 5.31 13.16 -18.47
CA THR A 185 5.64 11.96 -17.68
C THR A 185 4.90 11.98 -16.33
N PRO A 186 3.55 11.84 -16.34
CA PRO A 186 2.78 11.85 -15.11
C PRO A 186 3.06 10.62 -14.26
N ILE A 187 3.14 10.81 -12.94
CA ILE A 187 3.28 9.73 -11.98
C ILE A 187 1.89 9.24 -11.57
N ASN A 188 1.64 7.94 -11.77
CA ASN A 188 0.35 7.30 -11.50
C ASN A 188 0.25 6.79 -10.04
N ASN A 189 0.44 7.68 -9.07
CA ASN A 189 0.39 7.38 -7.63
C ASN A 189 -0.76 8.07 -6.89
N TRP A 190 -1.77 8.57 -7.60
CA TRP A 190 -2.92 9.20 -7.00
C TRP A 190 -3.94 8.19 -6.48
N VAL A 191 -4.45 8.41 -5.27
CA VAL A 191 -5.50 7.61 -4.62
C VAL A 191 -6.58 8.53 -4.10
N LYS A 192 -7.86 8.13 -4.24
CA LYS A 192 -9.00 8.77 -3.58
C LYS A 192 -9.54 7.83 -2.51
N PHE A 193 -9.45 8.25 -1.25
CA PHE A 193 -9.83 7.45 -0.11
C PHE A 193 -10.31 8.33 1.05
N GLY A 194 -11.40 7.93 1.71
CA GLY A 194 -11.90 8.61 2.90
C GLY A 194 -12.36 10.06 2.67
N GLY A 195 -12.76 10.41 1.46
CA GLY A 195 -13.15 11.78 1.09
C GLY A 195 -11.99 12.70 0.69
N PHE A 196 -10.76 12.19 0.71
CA PHE A 196 -9.54 12.94 0.42
C PHE A 196 -8.77 12.34 -0.76
N TYR A 197 -7.89 13.16 -1.35
CA TYR A 197 -6.86 12.72 -2.28
C TYR A 197 -5.56 12.46 -1.53
N TRP A 198 -4.86 11.43 -1.98
CA TRP A 198 -3.60 10.96 -1.43
C TRP A 198 -2.61 10.65 -2.55
N ARG A 199 -1.32 10.61 -2.22
CA ARG A 199 -0.27 10.14 -3.13
C ARG A 199 0.37 8.89 -2.53
N ILE A 200 0.50 7.81 -3.31
CA ILE A 200 1.23 6.62 -2.85
C ILE A 200 2.70 6.97 -2.68
N ILE A 201 3.23 6.74 -1.49
CA ILE A 201 4.65 6.85 -1.17
C ILE A 201 5.33 5.55 -1.57
N ARG A 202 4.89 4.43 -0.96
CA ARG A 202 5.49 3.10 -1.12
C ARG A 202 4.57 1.98 -0.65
N THR A 203 4.97 0.75 -0.92
CA THR A 203 4.48 -0.41 -0.17
C THR A 203 5.31 -0.59 1.10
N ASN A 204 4.75 -1.19 2.15
CA ASN A 204 5.44 -1.54 3.39
C ASN A 204 5.74 -3.05 3.44
N ALA A 205 6.61 -3.48 4.34
CA ALA A 205 6.95 -4.89 4.53
C ALA A 205 5.75 -5.78 4.90
N ASP A 206 4.71 -5.24 5.53
CA ASP A 206 3.45 -5.93 5.82
C ASP A 206 2.50 -6.02 4.60
N GLY A 207 2.94 -5.54 3.43
CA GLY A 207 2.17 -5.50 2.18
C GLY A 207 1.12 -4.38 2.12
N SER A 208 1.02 -3.53 3.14
CA SER A 208 0.17 -2.34 3.11
C SER A 208 0.76 -1.26 2.20
N ILE A 209 -0.07 -0.30 1.77
CA ILE A 209 0.32 0.80 0.86
C ILE A 209 0.28 2.11 1.62
N ARG A 210 1.45 2.76 1.74
CA ARG A 210 1.59 4.05 2.43
C ARG A 210 1.22 5.22 1.53
N LEU A 211 0.38 6.09 2.06
CA LEU A 211 -0.19 7.25 1.38
C LEU A 211 0.17 8.55 2.09
N LEU A 212 0.51 9.59 1.32
CA LEU A 212 0.70 10.97 1.79
C LEU A 212 -0.57 11.79 1.51
N TYR A 213 -1.06 12.52 2.48
CA TYR A 213 -2.22 13.42 2.34
C TYR A 213 -2.00 14.49 1.27
N HIS A 214 -3.01 14.72 0.42
CA HIS A 214 -2.96 15.73 -0.65
C HIS A 214 -4.17 16.68 -0.67
N GLY A 215 -5.01 16.66 0.36
CA GLY A 215 -6.15 17.57 0.45
C GLY A 215 -7.43 17.01 -0.17
N THR A 216 -8.32 17.93 -0.56
CA THR A 216 -9.66 17.61 -1.10
C THR A 216 -9.74 17.75 -2.63
N SER A 217 -8.64 18.16 -3.29
CA SER A 217 -8.50 18.29 -4.74
C SER A 217 -7.12 17.86 -5.20
N THR A 218 -7.01 17.32 -6.42
CA THR A 218 -5.71 17.04 -7.05
C THR A 218 -4.93 18.31 -7.39
N THR A 219 -5.60 19.47 -7.50
CA THR A 219 -5.01 20.78 -7.76
C THR A 219 -4.76 21.59 -6.49
N ALA A 220 -4.87 20.99 -5.29
CA ALA A 220 -4.70 21.70 -4.03
C ALA A 220 -3.33 22.39 -3.93
N THR A 221 -3.33 23.61 -3.41
CA THR A 221 -2.13 24.39 -3.04
C THR A 221 -2.00 24.51 -1.51
N ASP A 222 -2.89 23.84 -0.77
CA ASP A 222 -2.97 23.73 0.68
C ASP A 222 -3.09 22.26 1.12
N ALA A 223 -2.31 21.37 0.49
CA ALA A 223 -2.33 19.93 0.71
C ALA A 223 -1.79 19.53 2.11
N TYR A 224 -2.29 20.18 3.15
CA TYR A 224 -2.01 19.90 4.55
C TYR A 224 -3.31 20.04 5.37
N ILE A 225 -3.37 19.35 6.52
CA ILE A 225 -4.56 19.37 7.39
C ILE A 225 -4.65 20.62 8.26
N GLY A 226 -3.64 21.49 8.20
CA GLY A 226 -3.43 22.72 8.94
C GLY A 226 -1.96 22.86 9.32
N LYS A 227 -1.66 23.83 10.18
CA LYS A 227 -0.30 24.13 10.66
C LYS A 227 -0.17 23.82 12.15
N SER A 228 0.97 23.28 12.55
CA SER A 228 1.29 22.99 13.95
C SER A 228 2.79 23.06 14.19
N ALA A 229 3.21 23.37 15.39
CA ALA A 229 4.54 23.06 15.85
C ALA A 229 4.73 21.55 15.90
N PHE A 230 5.93 21.04 15.63
CA PHE A 230 6.27 19.64 15.91
C PHE A 230 6.19 19.41 17.42
N ASN A 231 6.82 20.30 18.20
CA ASN A 231 6.65 20.39 19.64
C ASN A 231 6.57 21.85 20.09
N ALA A 232 5.84 22.14 21.19
CA ALA A 232 5.65 23.48 21.72
C ALA A 232 6.95 24.10 22.25
N SER A 233 7.89 23.28 22.76
CA SER A 233 9.20 23.69 23.20
C SER A 233 10.30 23.09 22.36
N LYS A 234 11.45 23.78 22.28
CA LYS A 234 12.65 23.36 21.52
C LYS A 234 13.88 23.18 22.39
N ASP A 235 13.79 23.44 23.69
CA ASP A 235 14.89 23.56 24.64
C ASP A 235 15.42 22.22 25.21
N SER A 236 15.03 21.11 24.60
CA SER A 236 15.49 19.77 24.94
C SER A 236 15.60 18.88 23.70
N PRO A 237 16.60 18.00 23.60
CA PRO A 237 16.75 17.06 22.51
C PRO A 237 15.59 16.05 22.40
N LYS A 238 14.82 15.80 23.46
CA LYS A 238 13.64 14.93 23.43
C LYS A 238 12.50 15.45 22.53
N TYR A 239 12.45 16.75 22.26
CA TYR A 239 11.35 17.38 21.54
C TYR A 239 11.33 17.13 20.03
N VAL A 240 12.32 16.41 19.47
CA VAL A 240 12.22 15.84 18.14
C VAL A 240 11.41 14.54 18.10
N GLY A 241 11.00 14.03 19.27
CA GLY A 241 10.20 12.81 19.38
C GLY A 241 8.74 13.03 18.98
N TYR A 242 8.20 12.15 18.14
CA TYR A 242 6.75 12.08 17.87
C TYR A 242 5.95 11.78 19.14
N MET A 243 6.53 10.98 20.00
CA MET A 243 6.29 10.94 21.45
C MET A 243 7.64 11.04 22.17
N TYR A 244 7.63 11.47 23.43
CA TYR A 244 8.85 11.65 24.21
C TYR A 244 8.67 11.26 25.68
N GLY A 245 9.79 11.19 26.41
CA GLY A 245 9.83 10.85 27.82
C GLY A 245 9.63 12.04 28.75
N ASP A 246 9.37 11.77 30.02
CA ASP A 246 9.30 12.79 31.06
C ASP A 246 10.68 13.43 31.29
N THR A 247 11.74 12.64 31.27
CA THR A 247 13.14 13.05 31.41
C THR A 247 13.90 12.84 30.11
N ASP A 248 15.12 13.35 30.02
CA ASP A 248 15.98 13.36 28.84
C ASP A 248 17.48 13.34 29.16
N ALA A 249 17.85 12.95 30.35
CA ALA A 249 19.28 12.84 30.73
C ALA A 249 20.00 11.77 29.87
N THR A 250 19.27 10.76 29.41
CA THR A 250 19.73 9.75 28.46
C THR A 250 18.79 9.65 27.27
N LEU A 251 19.30 9.08 26.16
CA LEU A 251 18.49 8.83 24.97
C LEU A 251 17.34 7.85 25.26
N GLU A 252 17.58 6.85 26.10
CA GLU A 252 16.56 5.88 26.51
C GLU A 252 15.43 6.55 27.29
N GLU A 253 15.74 7.47 28.19
CA GLU A 253 14.72 8.26 28.89
C GLU A 253 13.92 9.12 27.93
N ALA A 254 14.58 9.81 26.99
CA ALA A 254 13.94 10.62 25.96
C ALA A 254 12.99 9.79 25.09
N ARG A 255 13.23 8.47 24.91
CA ARG A 255 12.46 7.52 24.10
C ARG A 255 11.38 6.74 24.83
N THR A 256 11.08 7.01 26.07
CA THR A 256 10.09 6.22 26.84
C THR A 256 8.65 6.38 26.33
N ASN A 257 8.40 7.38 25.46
CA ASN A 257 7.13 7.61 24.78
C ASN A 257 5.93 7.70 25.74
N THR A 258 6.09 8.48 26.79
CA THR A 258 5.05 8.70 27.82
C THR A 258 4.19 9.90 27.51
N LYS A 259 4.65 10.82 26.64
CA LYS A 259 3.96 12.05 26.26
C LYS A 259 3.90 12.22 24.77
N ASP A 260 2.75 12.68 24.28
CA ASP A 260 2.54 13.05 22.89
C ASP A 260 3.25 14.37 22.59
N SER A 261 3.83 14.48 21.38
CA SER A 261 4.23 15.76 20.82
C SER A 261 3.00 16.61 20.45
N THR A 262 3.21 17.91 20.24
CA THR A 262 2.16 18.81 19.78
C THR A 262 1.58 18.35 18.44
N ILE A 263 2.46 17.96 17.51
CA ILE A 263 2.03 17.50 16.18
C ILE A 263 1.25 16.17 16.23
N LYS A 264 1.65 15.22 17.11
CA LYS A 264 0.90 13.97 17.29
C LYS A 264 -0.50 14.24 17.79
N ALA A 265 -0.64 15.03 18.84
CA ALA A 265 -1.95 15.40 19.38
C ALA A 265 -2.82 16.11 18.32
N TYR A 266 -2.21 16.96 17.49
CA TYR A 266 -2.89 17.64 16.38
C TYR A 266 -3.41 16.67 15.33
N ILE A 267 -2.56 15.71 14.91
CA ILE A 267 -2.90 14.66 13.93
C ILE A 267 -3.98 13.73 14.48
N ASP A 268 -3.85 13.29 15.72
CA ASP A 268 -4.84 12.41 16.38
C ASP A 268 -6.21 13.07 16.46
N ASN A 269 -6.27 14.37 16.81
CA ASN A 269 -7.52 15.12 16.81
C ASN A 269 -8.14 15.24 15.40
N TRP A 270 -7.33 15.51 14.38
CA TRP A 270 -7.82 15.52 13.00
C TRP A 270 -8.36 14.16 12.57
N TYR A 271 -7.64 13.07 12.89
CA TYR A 271 -8.06 11.70 12.57
C TYR A 271 -9.39 11.35 13.23
N ALA A 272 -9.53 11.67 14.50
CA ALA A 272 -10.76 11.41 15.26
C ALA A 272 -12.00 12.05 14.61
N ASN A 273 -11.84 13.22 14.00
CA ASN A 273 -12.93 13.96 13.36
C ASN A 273 -13.19 13.56 11.89
N ASN A 274 -12.21 12.97 11.19
CA ASN A 274 -12.28 12.79 9.73
C ASN A 274 -12.14 11.35 9.27
N MET A 275 -11.43 10.48 10.00
CA MET A 275 -10.97 9.19 9.47
C MET A 275 -11.44 7.95 10.27
N THR A 276 -12.11 8.11 11.40
CA THR A 276 -12.50 6.98 12.27
C THR A 276 -13.36 5.93 11.57
N SER A 277 -14.27 6.36 10.68
CA SER A 277 -15.11 5.45 9.86
C SER A 277 -14.31 4.59 8.88
N TYR A 278 -13.07 4.97 8.60
CA TYR A 278 -12.18 4.31 7.64
C TYR A 278 -11.08 3.48 8.30
N THR A 279 -10.99 3.45 9.63
CA THR A 279 -9.94 2.74 10.39
C THR A 279 -9.83 1.26 10.01
N LYS A 280 -10.94 0.60 9.70
CA LYS A 280 -10.96 -0.82 9.30
C LYS A 280 -10.15 -1.12 8.03
N TYR A 281 -9.92 -0.13 7.16
CA TYR A 281 -9.13 -0.26 5.92
C TYR A 281 -7.65 0.04 6.11
N LEU A 282 -7.26 0.55 7.28
CA LEU A 282 -5.89 0.98 7.56
C LEU A 282 -5.11 -0.09 8.33
N SER A 283 -3.82 -0.25 7.98
CA SER A 283 -2.91 -1.18 8.65
C SER A 283 -2.57 -0.67 10.05
N THR A 284 -2.72 -1.53 11.04
CA THR A 284 -2.30 -1.31 12.43
C THR A 284 -0.85 -1.73 12.67
N THR A 285 -0.25 -2.47 11.72
CA THR A 285 1.11 -3.03 11.79
C THR A 285 2.13 -2.23 11.00
N ALA A 286 1.69 -1.31 10.13
CA ALA A 286 2.59 -0.43 9.37
C ALA A 286 3.43 0.44 10.32
N VAL A 287 4.76 0.37 10.16
CA VAL A 287 5.72 1.08 11.04
C VAL A 287 5.93 2.50 10.53
N TYR A 288 5.77 3.49 11.40
CA TYR A 288 6.20 4.88 11.20
C TYR A 288 7.44 5.13 12.04
N CYS A 289 8.59 5.32 11.39
CA CYS A 289 9.88 5.39 12.07
C CYS A 289 10.24 6.83 12.48
N ASN A 290 10.23 7.14 13.76
CA ASN A 290 10.80 8.37 14.31
C ASN A 290 12.22 8.09 14.82
N ASP A 291 13.15 7.78 13.90
CA ASP A 291 14.50 7.33 14.20
C ASP A 291 15.30 8.39 14.98
N ARG A 292 15.38 8.23 16.29
CA ARG A 292 16.13 9.11 17.23
C ARG A 292 17.53 8.60 17.56
N GLU A 293 18.06 7.63 16.78
CA GLU A 293 19.46 7.22 16.94
C GLU A 293 20.41 8.38 16.68
N VAL A 294 21.53 8.41 17.40
CA VAL A 294 22.60 9.41 17.20
C VAL A 294 23.44 8.99 16.01
N GLY A 295 23.52 9.82 15.00
CA GLY A 295 24.33 9.57 13.80
C GLY A 295 25.73 10.15 13.89
N SER A 296 25.89 11.29 14.58
CA SER A 296 27.19 11.95 14.75
C SER A 296 27.23 12.71 16.08
N GLY A 297 28.31 12.59 16.80
CA GLY A 297 28.46 13.11 18.16
C GLY A 297 28.01 12.09 19.21
N THR A 298 27.63 12.59 20.39
CA THR A 298 27.11 11.78 21.51
C THR A 298 25.86 12.47 22.05
N TYR A 299 24.86 11.69 22.41
CA TYR A 299 23.64 12.25 23.02
C TYR A 299 23.99 13.10 24.24
N SER A 300 23.44 14.31 24.28
CA SER A 300 23.70 15.29 25.34
C SER A 300 22.56 16.30 25.38
N THR A 301 22.23 16.80 26.56
CA THR A 301 21.27 17.91 26.73
C THR A 301 21.90 19.30 26.54
N THR A 302 23.23 19.36 26.42
CA THR A 302 23.96 20.65 26.35
C THR A 302 24.98 20.74 25.22
N THR A 303 25.39 19.61 24.65
CA THR A 303 26.37 19.53 23.57
C THR A 303 25.66 19.20 22.24
N PRO A 304 26.00 19.90 21.12
CA PRO A 304 25.42 19.61 19.81
C PRO A 304 25.71 18.19 19.32
N PHE A 305 24.71 17.56 18.67
CA PHE A 305 24.86 16.30 17.96
C PHE A 305 23.79 16.16 16.85
N TYR A 306 24.09 15.31 15.86
CA TYR A 306 23.16 15.00 14.78
C TYR A 306 22.47 13.66 14.96
N TYR A 307 21.20 13.57 14.58
CA TYR A 307 20.47 12.31 14.54
C TYR A 307 20.84 11.49 13.30
N ALA A 308 20.55 10.19 13.31
CA ALA A 308 21.00 9.24 12.30
C ALA A 308 20.50 9.60 10.88
N ALA A 309 19.30 10.14 10.75
CA ALA A 309 18.76 10.58 9.47
C ALA A 309 19.65 11.63 8.78
N TYR A 310 20.25 12.58 9.54
CA TYR A 310 21.23 13.52 8.98
C TYR A 310 22.43 12.80 8.38
N THR A 311 23.05 11.90 9.15
CA THR A 311 24.22 11.16 8.67
C THR A 311 23.92 10.34 7.42
N ARG A 312 22.76 9.68 7.39
CA ARG A 312 22.33 8.90 6.20
C ARG A 312 22.09 9.79 4.98
N LEU A 313 21.34 10.87 5.15
CA LEU A 313 20.81 11.64 4.01
C LEU A 313 21.76 12.75 3.55
N ASP A 314 22.47 13.40 4.48
CA ASP A 314 23.35 14.51 4.14
C ASP A 314 24.80 14.06 3.93
N THR A 315 25.32 13.17 4.76
CA THR A 315 26.73 12.74 4.68
C THR A 315 26.90 11.52 3.76
N ASN A 316 26.16 10.44 4.00
CA ASN A 316 26.40 9.14 3.34
C ASN A 316 25.58 8.96 2.06
N LYS A 317 24.47 9.70 1.88
CA LYS A 317 23.53 9.55 0.77
C LYS A 317 22.96 8.11 0.66
N THR A 318 22.65 7.51 1.80
CA THR A 318 22.18 6.12 1.93
C THR A 318 20.88 6.04 2.74
N PRO A 319 19.73 6.46 2.17
CA PRO A 319 18.45 6.34 2.86
C PRO A 319 18.09 4.90 3.16
N THR A 320 17.29 4.67 4.19
CA THR A 320 16.78 3.34 4.56
C THR A 320 15.33 3.39 5.00
N TYR A 321 14.60 2.27 4.80
CA TYR A 321 13.29 2.06 5.40
C TYR A 321 13.38 1.26 6.71
N ASP A 322 14.56 0.77 7.06
CA ASP A 322 14.76 0.00 8.28
C ASP A 322 14.63 0.91 9.51
N CYS A 323 13.89 0.43 10.48
CA CYS A 323 13.73 1.06 11.78
C CYS A 323 14.27 0.10 12.84
N THR A 324 15.41 0.40 13.43
CA THR A 324 16.12 -0.57 14.27
C THR A 324 15.62 -0.59 15.72
N ASN A 325 15.36 0.59 16.30
CA ASN A 325 14.95 0.72 17.69
C ASN A 325 13.43 0.55 17.83
N ASN A 326 13.01 -0.35 18.72
CA ASN A 326 11.58 -0.62 18.93
C ASN A 326 10.81 0.61 19.47
N ASN A 327 11.44 1.46 20.28
CA ASN A 327 10.81 2.67 20.82
C ASN A 327 10.55 3.73 19.72
N ASP A 328 11.25 3.63 18.59
CA ASP A 328 11.09 4.52 17.42
C ASP A 328 10.15 3.94 16.33
N LYS A 329 9.74 2.65 16.47
CA LYS A 329 8.77 1.97 15.60
C LYS A 329 7.34 2.29 16.01
N PHE A 330 6.81 3.41 15.60
CA PHE A 330 5.44 3.78 15.93
C PHE A 330 4.43 2.94 15.15
N THR A 331 3.60 2.20 15.86
CA THR A 331 2.52 1.34 15.37
C THR A 331 1.31 1.41 16.29
N VAL A 332 0.13 0.99 15.82
CA VAL A 332 -1.04 0.76 16.68
C VAL A 332 -0.91 -0.62 17.34
N ASP A 333 -0.49 -1.62 16.56
CA ASP A 333 -0.29 -3.00 17.06
C ASP A 333 1.10 -3.14 17.69
N ALA A 334 1.13 -3.50 18.98
CA ALA A 334 2.38 -3.68 19.74
C ALA A 334 3.19 -4.90 19.27
N SER A 335 2.63 -5.81 18.48
CA SER A 335 3.37 -6.95 17.93
C SER A 335 4.32 -6.55 16.78
N ALA A 336 4.05 -5.41 16.13
CA ALA A 336 4.83 -4.92 14.98
C ALA A 336 5.81 -3.79 15.35
N GLY A 337 5.62 -3.14 16.51
CA GLY A 337 6.44 -2.03 16.98
C GLY A 337 6.14 -1.66 18.42
N ASN A 338 6.15 -0.35 18.73
CA ASN A 338 5.98 0.11 20.12
C ASN A 338 4.51 0.15 20.62
N GLY A 339 3.52 0.01 19.72
CA GLY A 339 2.10 0.03 20.08
C GLY A 339 1.62 1.36 20.69
N LYS A 340 2.29 2.49 20.38
CA LYS A 340 2.01 3.80 21.00
C LYS A 340 1.12 4.73 20.15
N LEU A 341 0.78 4.34 18.92
CA LEU A 341 -0.17 5.11 18.13
C LEU A 341 -1.60 4.87 18.61
N THR A 342 -2.34 5.94 18.83
CA THR A 342 -3.79 5.91 19.08
C THR A 342 -4.55 5.53 17.80
N TYR A 343 -4.10 6.07 16.66
CA TYR A 343 -4.67 5.86 15.35
C TYR A 343 -3.57 5.49 14.33
N PRO A 344 -3.88 4.75 13.25
CA PRO A 344 -2.92 4.30 12.25
C PRO A 344 -2.51 5.44 11.29
N ILE A 345 -1.93 6.50 11.85
CA ILE A 345 -1.56 7.73 11.15
C ILE A 345 -0.32 8.35 11.80
N ALA A 346 0.59 8.87 10.98
CA ALA A 346 1.74 9.66 11.41
C ALA A 346 2.19 10.60 10.26
N LEU A 347 3.48 10.81 10.08
CA LEU A 347 4.07 11.64 9.03
C LEU A 347 4.96 10.81 8.11
N MET A 348 5.25 11.33 6.91
CA MET A 348 6.28 10.84 6.00
C MET A 348 7.67 11.10 6.61
N THR A 349 8.60 10.16 6.46
CA THR A 349 9.98 10.30 6.95
C THR A 349 10.87 11.03 5.94
N ALA A 350 11.98 11.61 6.39
CA ALA A 350 12.99 12.21 5.51
C ALA A 350 13.63 11.16 4.57
N ASP A 351 13.80 9.92 5.04
CA ASP A 351 14.27 8.81 4.20
C ASP A 351 13.28 8.48 3.07
N GLU A 352 11.96 8.50 3.34
CA GLU A 352 10.92 8.33 2.31
C GLU A 352 10.94 9.47 1.28
N ILE A 353 11.21 10.71 1.72
CA ILE A 353 11.38 11.88 0.83
C ILE A 353 12.64 11.71 -0.04
N ALA A 354 13.74 11.22 0.52
CA ALA A 354 14.97 10.95 -0.24
C ALA A 354 14.76 9.84 -1.27
N TYR A 355 14.07 8.77 -0.92
CA TYR A 355 13.68 7.74 -1.90
C TYR A 355 12.78 8.31 -3.00
N ALA A 356 11.88 9.23 -2.68
CA ALA A 356 11.02 9.90 -3.67
C ALA A 356 11.80 10.84 -4.60
N GLY A 357 13.06 11.16 -4.28
CA GLY A 357 13.93 11.98 -5.12
C GLY A 357 14.45 13.25 -4.46
N GLY A 358 14.01 13.56 -3.23
CA GLY A 358 14.41 14.75 -2.49
C GLY A 358 15.85 14.68 -2.01
N VAL A 359 16.50 15.85 -1.91
CA VAL A 359 17.86 16.00 -1.37
C VAL A 359 17.88 17.24 -0.47
N ASN A 360 18.77 17.25 0.52
CA ASN A 360 18.94 18.39 1.42
C ASN A 360 19.43 19.63 0.64
N SER A 361 18.79 20.77 0.92
CA SER A 361 19.17 22.10 0.42
C SER A 361 19.39 22.17 -1.11
N THR A 362 18.66 21.36 -1.87
CA THR A 362 18.77 21.34 -3.34
C THR A 362 17.38 21.28 -3.94
N ASN A 363 17.09 22.12 -4.93
CA ASN A 363 15.80 22.18 -5.62
C ASN A 363 15.33 20.77 -6.03
N ALA A 364 14.21 20.32 -5.48
CA ALA A 364 13.68 18.98 -5.63
C ALA A 364 12.14 18.98 -5.76
N PRO A 365 11.58 19.58 -6.85
CA PRO A 365 10.14 19.64 -7.06
C PRO A 365 9.58 18.26 -7.51
N MET A 366 9.75 17.24 -6.66
CA MET A 366 9.30 15.88 -6.93
C MET A 366 7.79 15.75 -6.74
N TRP A 367 7.24 14.58 -7.06
CA TRP A 367 5.81 14.30 -6.99
C TRP A 367 5.16 14.63 -5.62
N TYR A 368 5.90 14.52 -4.51
CA TYR A 368 5.39 14.86 -3.17
C TYR A 368 5.22 16.37 -2.97
N TYR A 369 5.95 17.17 -3.73
CA TYR A 369 5.90 18.64 -3.69
C TYR A 369 4.83 19.20 -4.63
N THR A 370 4.60 18.60 -5.80
CA THR A 370 3.72 19.15 -6.83
C THR A 370 2.27 18.64 -6.73
N ASN A 371 1.32 19.50 -7.13
CA ASN A 371 -0.07 19.15 -7.40
C ASN A 371 -0.25 18.73 -8.88
N SER A 372 -1.49 18.45 -9.31
CA SER A 372 -1.78 18.04 -10.70
C SER A 372 -1.65 19.15 -11.74
N SER A 373 -1.45 20.40 -11.32
CA SER A 373 -1.07 21.53 -12.18
C SER A 373 0.45 21.76 -12.22
N PHE A 374 1.23 20.88 -11.59
CA PHE A 374 2.70 20.95 -11.48
C PHE A 374 3.19 22.16 -10.68
N GLU A 375 2.33 22.74 -9.86
CA GLU A 375 2.64 23.81 -8.91
C GLU A 375 2.89 23.23 -7.51
N SER A 376 3.39 24.05 -6.57
CA SER A 376 3.52 23.64 -5.18
C SER A 376 2.18 23.21 -4.59
N SER A 377 2.11 21.99 -4.06
CA SER A 377 0.91 21.47 -3.41
C SER A 377 0.64 22.08 -2.03
N THR A 378 1.62 22.77 -1.44
CA THR A 378 1.49 23.45 -0.13
C THR A 378 1.70 24.97 -0.21
N GLY A 379 1.78 25.52 -1.43
CA GLY A 379 2.07 26.94 -1.64
C GLY A 379 3.41 27.32 -0.98
N THR A 380 3.41 28.40 -0.23
CA THR A 380 4.61 28.87 0.50
C THR A 380 4.85 28.12 1.83
N THR A 381 4.00 27.17 2.20
CA THR A 381 4.08 26.51 3.50
C THR A 381 5.07 25.36 3.47
N TYR A 382 6.04 25.38 4.37
CA TYR A 382 6.89 24.22 4.73
C TYR A 382 6.05 23.19 5.42
N TRP A 383 6.46 21.92 5.39
CA TRP A 383 5.73 20.87 6.06
C TRP A 383 6.64 19.83 6.72
N TRP A 384 6.24 19.38 7.91
CA TRP A 384 7.03 18.48 8.75
C TRP A 384 7.20 17.09 8.17
N SER A 385 8.43 16.56 8.24
CA SER A 385 8.67 15.12 8.22
C SER A 385 8.63 14.53 9.65
N LEU A 386 8.65 13.20 9.74
CA LEU A 386 8.72 12.50 11.03
C LEU A 386 10.14 12.46 11.60
N SER A 387 11.16 12.73 10.79
CA SER A 387 12.56 12.45 11.12
C SER A 387 13.22 13.57 11.89
N PRO A 388 13.92 13.27 13.00
CA PRO A 388 14.79 14.19 13.71
C PRO A 388 15.97 14.66 12.84
N TYR A 389 16.42 15.90 13.03
CA TYR A 389 17.58 16.43 12.31
C TYR A 389 18.78 16.65 13.22
N PHE A 390 18.68 17.59 14.17
CA PHE A 390 19.83 18.09 14.92
C PHE A 390 19.45 18.64 16.30
N TRP A 391 20.30 18.43 17.28
CA TRP A 391 20.31 19.12 18.55
C TRP A 391 21.48 20.11 18.58
N HIS A 392 21.21 21.42 18.72
CA HIS A 392 22.22 22.48 18.71
C HIS A 392 22.86 22.73 20.10
N GLY A 393 22.41 22.02 21.14
CA GLY A 393 22.83 22.25 22.53
C GLY A 393 21.85 23.13 23.30
N ASP A 394 20.96 23.84 22.62
CA ASP A 394 19.94 24.72 23.17
C ASP A 394 18.61 24.70 22.38
N ASN A 395 18.61 24.05 21.21
CA ASN A 395 17.39 23.94 20.41
C ASN A 395 17.36 22.65 19.57
N ALA A 396 16.20 22.04 19.55
CA ALA A 396 15.86 20.85 18.80
C ALA A 396 15.32 21.22 17.41
N ARG A 397 15.72 20.45 16.38
CA ARG A 397 15.32 20.62 14.98
C ARG A 397 14.92 19.29 14.37
N SER A 398 13.85 19.31 13.56
CA SER A 398 13.38 18.17 12.76
C SER A 398 13.46 18.51 11.28
N TRP A 399 13.55 17.47 10.44
CA TRP A 399 13.48 17.62 8.99
C TRP A 399 12.09 18.11 8.58
N ASP A 400 12.05 18.95 7.56
CA ASP A 400 10.86 19.41 6.85
C ASP A 400 11.09 19.44 5.33
N VAL A 401 10.10 19.89 4.60
CA VAL A 401 10.18 20.12 3.15
C VAL A 401 9.83 21.58 2.86
N ASN A 402 10.68 22.22 2.08
CA ASN A 402 10.54 23.61 1.69
C ASN A 402 9.27 23.89 0.87
N GLY A 403 8.60 24.98 1.20
CA GLY A 403 7.54 25.58 0.39
C GLY A 403 8.10 26.38 -0.80
N SER A 404 7.21 27.01 -1.56
CA SER A 404 7.56 27.83 -2.73
C SER A 404 8.14 29.20 -2.40
N ASP A 405 8.13 29.62 -1.13
CA ASP A 405 8.78 30.86 -0.67
C ASP A 405 10.30 30.72 -0.50
N ASN A 406 10.83 29.50 -0.56
CA ASN A 406 12.26 29.28 -0.76
C ASN A 406 12.54 29.14 -2.28
N PRO A 407 12.86 30.24 -3.00
CA PRO A 407 12.93 30.22 -4.45
C PRO A 407 14.15 29.43 -4.98
N ASP A 408 15.17 29.24 -4.15
CA ASP A 408 16.41 28.55 -4.54
C ASP A 408 16.23 27.02 -4.43
N ASN A 409 15.47 26.56 -3.44
CA ASN A 409 15.37 25.15 -3.11
C ASN A 409 13.91 24.67 -2.85
N PRO A 410 12.92 24.95 -3.73
CA PRO A 410 11.55 24.50 -3.52
C PRO A 410 11.48 22.97 -3.54
N GLY A 411 10.75 22.41 -2.58
CA GLY A 411 10.54 20.95 -2.45
C GLY A 411 11.73 20.17 -1.92
N SER A 412 12.85 20.84 -1.57
CA SER A 412 13.99 20.14 -0.96
C SER A 412 13.70 19.72 0.47
N LEU A 413 14.43 18.71 0.95
CA LEU A 413 14.62 18.52 2.37
C LEU A 413 15.33 19.71 2.97
N ASP A 414 14.82 20.20 4.11
CA ASP A 414 15.41 21.23 4.95
C ASP A 414 15.09 20.89 6.42
N TYR A 415 15.30 21.83 7.33
CA TYR A 415 15.04 21.60 8.75
C TYR A 415 14.57 22.88 9.44
N SER A 416 13.61 22.73 10.33
CA SER A 416 13.11 23.82 11.17
C SER A 416 13.28 23.54 12.65
N LEU A 417 13.25 24.61 13.44
CA LEU A 417 13.07 24.52 14.89
C LEU A 417 11.72 23.86 15.19
N VAL A 418 11.71 22.85 16.04
CA VAL A 418 10.49 22.04 16.32
C VAL A 418 9.30 22.87 16.85
N ASN A 419 9.52 24.12 17.30
CA ASN A 419 8.48 25.02 17.76
C ASN A 419 7.95 25.98 16.67
N TYR A 420 8.40 25.86 15.42
CA TYR A 420 7.81 26.60 14.30
C TYR A 420 6.47 25.98 13.89
N SER A 421 5.60 26.79 13.31
CA SER A 421 4.27 26.37 12.89
C SER A 421 4.25 26.09 11.39
N ASP A 422 4.57 24.86 11.02
CA ASP A 422 4.62 24.40 9.64
C ASP A 422 3.44 23.50 9.30
N GLY A 423 3.26 23.22 8.00
CA GLY A 423 2.19 22.40 7.48
C GLY A 423 2.28 20.96 7.99
N VAL A 424 1.12 20.37 8.24
CA VAL A 424 1.01 18.98 8.67
C VAL A 424 0.40 18.16 7.55
N ARG A 425 1.22 17.29 6.92
CA ARG A 425 0.80 16.35 5.88
C ARG A 425 0.87 14.93 6.42
N PRO A 426 -0.23 14.39 6.94
CA PRO A 426 -0.19 13.05 7.53
C PRO A 426 -0.04 11.96 6.47
N ALA A 427 0.46 10.81 6.93
CA ALA A 427 0.55 9.58 6.17
C ALA A 427 -0.26 8.48 6.85
N VAL A 428 -0.97 7.68 6.04
CA VAL A 428 -1.71 6.48 6.45
C VAL A 428 -1.25 5.29 5.62
N SER A 429 -1.58 4.07 6.03
CA SER A 429 -1.25 2.87 5.26
C SER A 429 -2.50 2.02 5.04
N LEU A 430 -2.95 1.88 3.77
CA LEU A 430 -4.03 0.97 3.40
C LEU A 430 -3.59 -0.48 3.58
N LYS A 431 -4.43 -1.33 4.17
CA LYS A 431 -4.16 -2.75 4.31
C LYS A 431 -3.89 -3.43 2.97
N SER A 432 -3.06 -4.47 2.97
CA SER A 432 -2.75 -5.27 1.77
C SER A 432 -3.98 -5.92 1.11
N CYS A 433 -5.02 -6.18 1.89
CA CYS A 433 -6.29 -6.75 1.43
C CYS A 433 -7.27 -5.71 0.86
N THR A 434 -6.93 -4.41 0.87
CA THR A 434 -7.81 -3.36 0.33
C THR A 434 -8.04 -3.57 -1.16
N LEU A 435 -9.32 -3.73 -1.55
CA LEU A 435 -9.69 -3.99 -2.92
C LEU A 435 -9.66 -2.70 -3.76
N TYR A 436 -9.16 -2.84 -4.99
CA TYR A 436 -9.25 -1.84 -6.04
C TYR A 436 -10.66 -1.81 -6.65
N SER A 437 -11.19 -0.62 -6.89
CA SER A 437 -12.48 -0.43 -7.55
C SER A 437 -12.30 0.07 -8.99
N THR A 438 -11.63 1.21 -9.16
CA THR A 438 -11.45 1.87 -10.46
C THR A 438 -10.25 2.82 -10.44
N GLY A 439 -9.93 3.40 -11.59
CA GLY A 439 -8.85 4.35 -11.76
C GLY A 439 -7.55 3.71 -12.26
N ASN A 440 -6.58 4.54 -12.60
CA ASN A 440 -5.26 4.13 -13.07
C ASN A 440 -4.12 4.89 -12.36
N GLY A 441 -4.43 5.56 -11.27
CA GLY A 441 -3.48 6.30 -10.44
C GLY A 441 -3.05 7.66 -11.01
N THR A 442 -3.62 8.13 -12.12
CA THR A 442 -3.39 9.50 -12.61
C THR A 442 -4.25 10.50 -11.84
N ALA A 443 -3.91 11.79 -11.90
CA ALA A 443 -4.69 12.85 -11.25
C ALA A 443 -6.14 12.93 -11.78
N SER A 444 -6.36 12.64 -13.07
CA SER A 444 -7.69 12.63 -13.71
C SER A 444 -8.47 11.34 -13.45
N SER A 445 -7.78 10.26 -13.05
CA SER A 445 -8.37 8.95 -12.75
C SER A 445 -7.62 8.28 -11.59
N PRO A 446 -7.72 8.85 -10.36
CA PRO A 446 -7.07 8.29 -9.19
C PRO A 446 -7.53 6.85 -8.92
N TYR A 447 -6.69 6.05 -8.31
CA TYR A 447 -7.15 4.76 -7.77
C TYR A 447 -8.25 5.02 -6.74
N GLU A 448 -9.37 4.36 -6.91
CA GLU A 448 -10.43 4.29 -5.89
C GLU A 448 -10.45 2.89 -5.28
N VAL A 449 -10.64 2.83 -3.98
CA VAL A 449 -10.73 1.56 -3.26
C VAL A 449 -12.18 1.17 -3.05
N GLN A 450 -12.45 -0.12 -3.11
CA GLN A 450 -13.78 -0.64 -2.81
C GLN A 450 -14.00 -0.62 -1.30
N MET A 451 -15.07 0.02 -0.87
CA MET A 451 -15.40 0.19 0.54
C MET A 451 -16.17 -1.01 1.13
N ASP A 452 -16.68 -1.90 0.28
CA ASP A 452 -17.42 -3.09 0.69
C ASP A 452 -16.64 -4.36 0.29
N GLY A 453 -15.98 -4.98 1.25
CA GLY A 453 -15.23 -6.22 1.04
C GLY A 453 -13.70 -6.07 1.11
N GLY A 454 -13.00 -7.19 1.06
CA GLY A 454 -11.52 -7.29 1.06
C GLY A 454 -10.90 -7.38 2.46
N CYS A 455 -11.17 -6.44 3.32
CA CYS A 455 -10.70 -6.42 4.71
C CYS A 455 -11.89 -6.50 5.67
#